data_7aab8c37dc030ba7499b228bd31f6348
#
_entry.id   7aab8c37dc030ba7499b228bd31f6348
#
_cell.length_a   1.000
_cell.length_b   1.000
_cell.length_c   1.000
_cell.angle_alpha   90.00
_cell.angle_beta   90.00
_cell.angle_gamma   90.00
#
_symmetry.space_group_name_H-M   'P 1'
#
loop_
_entity.id
_entity.type
_entity.pdbx_description
1 polymer ?
#
loop_
_entity_poly.entity_id
_entity_poly.type
_entity_poly.pdbx_seq_one_letter_code
_entity_poly.pdbx_strand_id
1 'polypeptide(L)'
;MILIDTSGLHAALGHDAGPYPQARAAYEDDSGPAIMSPFVLAELDYMLLTRAGAKAEIELLREVASGVFTLAEFGPQDVAQAATVAERYQDLRIGLADASIVVLAARYNTTRVLTLDHRHFRAMKPLHAASFTLLPADADGPPG
;
A
#
# COMPACT_ATOMS: atom_id res chain seq x y z
N MET A 1 -1.55 -9.45 8.56
CA MET A 1 -0.47 -8.62 7.97
C MET A 1 -0.94 -8.10 6.61
N ILE A 2 -0.88 -6.81 6.42
CA ILE A 2 -1.36 -6.14 5.22
C ILE A 2 -0.35 -5.07 4.78
N LEU A 3 -0.11 -4.98 3.48
CA LEU A 3 0.67 -3.89 2.88
C LEU A 3 -0.24 -2.71 2.57
N ILE A 4 0.23 -1.52 2.86
CA ILE A 4 -0.53 -0.29 2.67
C ILE A 4 -0.13 0.36 1.35
N ASP A 5 -1.10 0.54 0.46
CA ASP A 5 -0.99 1.43 -0.69
C ASP A 5 -1.63 2.79 -0.37
N THR A 6 -1.16 3.82 -1.03
CA THR A 6 -1.61 5.21 -0.83
C THR A 6 -3.12 5.34 -0.96
N SER A 7 -3.70 4.82 -2.05
CA SER A 7 -5.15 4.90 -2.31
C SER A 7 -5.98 4.17 -1.24
N GLY A 8 -5.51 3.01 -0.79
CA GLY A 8 -6.20 2.21 0.20
C GLY A 8 -6.24 2.88 1.57
N LEU A 9 -5.12 3.40 2.05
CA LEU A 9 -5.08 4.08 3.34
C LEU A 9 -5.85 5.40 3.30
N HIS A 10 -5.71 6.17 2.23
CA HIS A 10 -6.48 7.39 2.06
C HIS A 10 -7.99 7.11 2.13
N ALA A 11 -8.45 6.05 1.48
CA ALA A 11 -9.84 5.61 1.55
C ALA A 11 -10.24 5.17 2.97
N ALA A 12 -9.38 4.39 3.65
CA ALA A 12 -9.66 3.90 5.00
C ALA A 12 -9.76 5.03 6.04
N LEU A 13 -8.97 6.09 5.88
CA LEU A 13 -8.97 7.26 6.77
C LEU A 13 -10.00 8.33 6.39
N GLY A 14 -10.61 8.23 5.20
CA GLY A 14 -11.62 9.16 4.71
C GLY A 14 -12.91 9.08 5.51
N HIS A 15 -13.66 10.19 5.47
CA HIS A 15 -14.94 10.34 6.17
C HIS A 15 -16.15 10.33 5.22
N ASP A 16 -15.90 10.22 3.91
CA ASP A 16 -16.94 10.30 2.88
C ASP A 16 -17.60 8.95 2.60
N ALA A 17 -18.79 8.98 2.02
CA ALA A 17 -19.50 7.78 1.60
C ALA A 17 -18.86 7.15 0.35
N GLY A 18 -19.04 5.84 0.15
CA GLY A 18 -18.53 5.10 -1.00
C GLY A 18 -17.77 3.84 -0.56
N PRO A 19 -16.67 3.44 -1.23
CA PRO A 19 -15.89 2.27 -0.85
C PRO A 19 -15.09 2.45 0.44
N TYR A 20 -15.09 3.63 1.03
CA TYR A 20 -14.33 3.98 2.22
C TYR A 20 -14.66 3.15 3.45
N PRO A 21 -15.94 2.88 3.80
CA PRO A 21 -16.27 2.02 4.94
C PRO A 21 -15.70 0.61 4.81
N GLN A 22 -15.68 0.06 3.59
CA GLN A 22 -15.13 -1.27 3.32
C GLN A 22 -13.59 -1.27 3.43
N ALA A 23 -12.93 -0.21 2.95
CA ALA A 23 -11.48 -0.07 3.09
C ALA A 23 -11.08 0.05 4.57
N ARG A 24 -11.82 0.82 5.35
CA ARG A 24 -11.63 0.97 6.78
C ARG A 24 -11.84 -0.36 7.51
N ALA A 25 -12.92 -1.06 7.21
CA ALA A 25 -13.21 -2.38 7.79
C ALA A 25 -12.09 -3.37 7.47
N ALA A 26 -11.64 -3.43 6.21
CA ALA A 26 -10.54 -4.32 5.81
C ALA A 26 -9.23 -4.02 6.56
N TYR A 27 -8.95 -2.74 6.83
CA TYR A 27 -7.79 -2.31 7.60
C TYR A 27 -7.95 -2.67 9.09
N GLU A 28 -9.09 -2.40 9.69
CA GLU A 28 -9.37 -2.63 11.11
C GLU A 28 -9.49 -4.13 11.44
N ASP A 29 -9.99 -4.94 10.51
CA ASP A 29 -10.17 -6.38 10.68
C ASP A 29 -8.88 -7.19 10.49
N ASP A 30 -7.84 -6.59 9.91
CA ASP A 30 -6.56 -7.27 9.76
C ASP A 30 -5.85 -7.37 11.13
N SER A 31 -5.64 -8.59 11.60
CA SER A 31 -5.06 -8.85 12.93
C SER A 31 -3.53 -8.73 12.98
N GLY A 32 -2.88 -8.60 11.82
CA GLY A 32 -1.43 -8.50 11.72
C GLY A 32 -0.96 -7.05 11.61
N PRO A 33 0.37 -6.85 11.54
CA PRO A 33 0.92 -5.52 11.34
C PRO A 33 0.53 -4.95 9.97
N ALA A 34 0.30 -3.64 9.93
CA ALA A 34 0.14 -2.88 8.70
C ALA A 34 1.51 -2.35 8.28
N ILE A 35 1.99 -2.80 7.14
CA ILE A 35 3.34 -2.50 6.64
C ILE A 35 3.27 -1.36 5.64
N MET A 36 4.05 -0.33 5.88
CA MET A 36 4.11 0.86 5.05
C MET A 36 5.49 1.00 4.40
N SER A 37 5.51 1.14 3.07
CA SER A 37 6.70 1.53 2.33
C SER A 37 7.03 3.00 2.62
N PRO A 38 8.32 3.38 2.73
CA PRO A 38 8.70 4.79 2.87
C PRO A 38 8.27 5.63 1.66
N PHE A 39 8.12 5.04 0.50
CA PHE A 39 7.67 5.74 -0.72
C PHE A 39 6.15 5.97 -0.71
N VAL A 40 5.39 5.04 -0.13
CA VAL A 40 3.95 5.25 0.13
C VAL A 40 3.77 6.34 1.17
N LEU A 41 4.58 6.37 2.21
CA LEU A 41 4.54 7.45 3.20
C LEU A 41 4.79 8.81 2.55
N ALA A 42 5.77 8.92 1.66
CA ALA A 42 6.05 10.17 0.95
C ALA A 42 4.89 10.62 0.06
N GLU A 43 4.21 9.70 -0.61
CA GLU A 43 3.01 10.02 -1.41
C GLU A 43 1.84 10.48 -0.54
N LEU A 44 1.59 9.80 0.57
CA LEU A 44 0.56 10.19 1.55
C LEU A 44 0.83 11.55 2.14
N ASP A 45 2.08 11.82 2.51
CA ASP A 45 2.54 13.11 3.02
C ASP A 45 2.20 14.24 2.04
N TYR A 46 2.64 14.10 0.79
CA TYR A 46 2.36 15.10 -0.24
C TYR A 46 0.86 15.31 -0.46
N MET A 47 0.10 14.22 -0.52
CA MET A 47 -1.34 14.28 -0.74
C MET A 47 -2.07 14.97 0.41
N LEU A 48 -1.74 14.65 1.66
CA LEU A 48 -2.35 15.28 2.83
C LEU A 48 -1.97 16.74 2.92
N LEU A 49 -0.69 17.07 2.72
CA LEU A 49 -0.23 18.47 2.76
C LEU A 49 -0.99 19.33 1.73
N THR A 50 -1.16 18.82 0.50
CA THR A 50 -1.79 19.58 -0.58
C THR A 50 -3.31 19.65 -0.49
N ARG A 51 -3.96 18.61 0.04
CA ARG A 51 -5.44 18.51 0.08
C ARG A 51 -6.05 18.88 1.42
N ALA A 52 -5.37 18.58 2.53
CA ALA A 52 -5.90 18.74 3.89
C ALA A 52 -5.09 19.69 4.75
N GLY A 53 -3.88 20.08 4.33
CA GLY A 53 -3.02 21.03 5.03
C GLY A 53 -2.02 20.41 5.98
N ALA A 54 -1.13 21.24 6.52
CA ALA A 54 0.01 20.81 7.33
C ALA A 54 -0.38 20.08 8.62
N LYS A 55 -1.52 20.40 9.21
CA LYS A 55 -1.96 19.72 10.44
C LYS A 55 -2.22 18.23 10.19
N ALA A 56 -2.93 17.89 9.13
CA ALA A 56 -3.23 16.50 8.78
C ALA A 56 -1.95 15.73 8.41
N GLU A 57 -1.05 16.36 7.66
CA GLU A 57 0.28 15.81 7.35
C GLU A 57 1.04 15.46 8.63
N ILE A 58 1.18 16.41 9.56
CA ILE A 58 1.94 16.24 10.80
C ILE A 58 1.32 15.14 11.68
N GLU A 59 0.00 15.07 11.76
CA GLU A 59 -0.71 14.01 12.49
C GLU A 59 -0.35 12.62 11.94
N LEU A 60 -0.38 12.43 10.61
CA LEU A 60 0.05 11.18 9.99
C LEU A 60 1.50 10.83 10.33
N LEU A 61 2.42 11.78 10.20
CA LEU A 61 3.84 11.54 10.49
C LEU A 61 4.06 11.11 11.94
N ARG A 62 3.34 11.72 12.88
CA ARG A 62 3.39 11.33 14.29
C ARG A 62 2.81 9.95 14.55
N GLU A 63 1.72 9.58 13.89
CA GLU A 63 1.15 8.23 13.99
C GLU A 63 2.12 7.18 13.47
N VAL A 64 2.75 7.42 12.32
CA VAL A 64 3.77 6.52 11.77
C VAL A 64 4.95 6.41 12.74
N ALA A 65 5.43 7.52 13.28
CA ALA A 65 6.53 7.55 14.26
C ALA A 65 6.20 6.81 15.56
N SER A 66 4.93 6.77 15.96
CA SER A 66 4.47 6.07 17.17
C SER A 66 4.43 4.55 17.02
N GLY A 67 4.57 4.02 15.80
CA GLY A 67 4.58 2.58 15.53
C GLY A 67 3.21 1.97 15.24
N VAL A 68 2.19 2.79 14.95
CA VAL A 68 0.88 2.31 14.48
C VAL A 68 1.03 1.50 13.18
N PHE A 69 1.95 1.93 12.33
CA PHE A 69 2.38 1.19 11.15
C PHE A 69 3.79 0.65 11.35
N THR A 70 4.09 -0.48 10.72
CA THR A 70 5.47 -0.94 10.55
C THR A 70 6.05 -0.21 9.34
N LEU A 71 6.84 0.83 9.58
CA LEU A 71 7.56 1.51 8.51
C LEU A 71 8.72 0.63 8.06
N ALA A 72 8.65 0.14 6.82
CA ALA A 72 9.65 -0.76 6.28
C ALA A 72 10.94 -0.03 5.96
N GLU A 73 12.07 -0.65 6.25
CA GLU A 73 13.37 -0.21 5.72
C GLU A 73 13.46 -0.56 4.23
N PHE A 74 14.10 0.32 3.46
CA PHE A 74 14.26 0.13 2.02
C PHE A 74 15.63 0.63 1.60
N GLY A 75 16.56 -0.30 1.44
CA GLY A 75 17.96 0.01 1.12
C GLY A 75 18.29 -0.14 -0.36
N PRO A 76 19.59 0.03 -0.72
CA PRO A 76 20.04 -0.04 -2.11
C PRO A 76 19.69 -1.35 -2.84
N GLN A 77 19.76 -2.49 -2.14
CA GLN A 77 19.40 -3.78 -2.74
C GLN A 77 17.90 -3.88 -3.03
N ASP A 78 17.07 -3.30 -2.18
CA ASP A 78 15.63 -3.23 -2.40
C ASP A 78 15.29 -2.34 -3.58
N VAL A 79 16.00 -1.23 -3.74
CA VAL A 79 15.88 -0.35 -4.91
C VAL A 79 16.26 -1.10 -6.19
N ALA A 80 17.30 -1.93 -6.17
CA ALA A 80 17.68 -2.75 -7.31
C ALA A 80 16.57 -3.76 -7.68
N GLN A 81 15.94 -4.39 -6.69
CA GLN A 81 14.80 -5.27 -6.93
C GLN A 81 13.59 -4.49 -7.48
N ALA A 82 13.31 -3.31 -6.94
CA ALA A 82 12.25 -2.45 -7.43
C ALA A 82 12.49 -2.02 -8.88
N ALA A 83 13.74 -1.75 -9.26
CA ALA A 83 14.11 -1.46 -10.65
C ALA A 83 13.77 -2.64 -11.58
N THR A 84 14.06 -3.87 -11.18
CA THR A 84 13.71 -5.07 -11.93
C THR A 84 12.19 -5.22 -12.08
N VAL A 85 11.43 -4.94 -11.02
CA VAL A 85 9.96 -4.94 -11.08
C VAL A 85 9.46 -3.86 -12.06
N ALA A 86 9.96 -2.65 -11.96
CA ALA A 86 9.58 -1.54 -12.84
C ALA A 86 9.91 -1.85 -14.31
N GLU A 87 11.05 -2.47 -14.58
CA GLU A 87 11.45 -2.91 -15.92
C GLU A 87 10.47 -3.94 -16.50
N ARG A 88 10.06 -4.93 -15.68
CA ARG A 88 9.09 -5.96 -16.09
C ARG A 88 7.74 -5.37 -16.49
N TYR A 89 7.31 -4.32 -15.80
CA TYR A 89 6.01 -3.68 -15.99
C TYR A 89 6.10 -2.26 -16.55
N GLN A 90 7.15 -1.97 -17.34
CA GLN A 90 7.38 -0.61 -17.86
C GLN A 90 6.21 -0.08 -18.71
N ASP A 91 5.46 -0.96 -19.38
CA ASP A 91 4.27 -0.57 -20.15
C ASP A 91 3.11 -0.07 -19.25
N LEU A 92 3.05 -0.52 -18.01
CA LEU A 92 2.07 -0.06 -17.03
C LEU A 92 2.48 1.25 -16.37
N ARG A 93 3.73 1.65 -16.51
CA ARG A 93 4.29 2.86 -15.88
C ARG A 93 4.06 2.91 -14.37
N ILE A 94 4.29 1.78 -13.71
CA ILE A 94 4.24 1.74 -12.25
C ILE A 94 5.34 2.62 -11.67
N GLY A 95 5.01 3.32 -10.59
CA GLY A 95 6.01 4.11 -9.88
C GLY A 95 6.79 3.29 -8.86
N LEU A 96 7.76 3.94 -8.22
CA LEU A 96 8.58 3.33 -7.17
C LEU A 96 7.73 2.85 -5.98
N ALA A 97 6.68 3.56 -5.61
CA ALA A 97 5.79 3.14 -4.54
C ALA A 97 5.16 1.77 -4.83
N ASP A 98 4.58 1.57 -6.01
CA ASP A 98 4.01 0.28 -6.42
C ASP A 98 5.08 -0.82 -6.47
N ALA A 99 6.22 -0.54 -7.08
CA ALA A 99 7.34 -1.48 -7.15
C ALA A 99 7.85 -1.87 -5.75
N SER A 100 7.89 -0.92 -4.81
CA SER A 100 8.29 -1.18 -3.42
C SER A 100 7.31 -2.11 -2.71
N ILE A 101 6.02 -2.01 -2.97
CA ILE A 101 5.02 -2.93 -2.42
C ILE A 101 5.27 -4.35 -2.90
N VAL A 102 5.60 -4.55 -4.17
CA VAL A 102 5.94 -5.89 -4.71
C VAL A 102 7.18 -6.47 -3.99
N VAL A 103 8.22 -5.67 -3.79
CA VAL A 103 9.44 -6.09 -3.07
C VAL A 103 9.12 -6.44 -1.61
N LEU A 104 8.37 -5.58 -0.92
CA LEU A 104 8.01 -5.79 0.49
C LEU A 104 7.07 -6.99 0.68
N ALA A 105 6.17 -7.24 -0.27
CA ALA A 105 5.29 -8.41 -0.25
C ALA A 105 6.10 -9.71 -0.14
N ALA A 106 7.16 -9.84 -0.91
CA ALA A 106 8.05 -10.99 -0.84
C ALA A 106 8.81 -11.05 0.49
N ARG A 107 9.35 -9.92 0.95
CA ARG A 107 10.08 -9.84 2.22
C ARG A 107 9.23 -10.27 3.42
N TYR A 108 8.00 -9.77 3.49
CA TYR A 108 7.08 -10.05 4.58
C TYR A 108 6.20 -11.28 4.36
N ASN A 109 6.37 -11.95 3.22
CA ASN A 109 5.61 -13.14 2.83
C ASN A 109 4.09 -12.92 2.95
N THR A 110 3.61 -11.83 2.36
CA THR A 110 2.18 -11.51 2.30
C THR A 110 1.78 -11.14 0.88
N THR A 111 0.56 -11.46 0.50
CA THR A 111 -0.05 -11.02 -0.78
C THR A 111 -1.14 -9.97 -0.57
N ARG A 112 -1.45 -9.64 0.70
CA ARG A 112 -2.57 -8.77 1.06
C ARG A 112 -2.16 -7.31 0.92
N VAL A 113 -2.89 -6.57 0.08
CA VAL A 113 -2.64 -5.14 -0.18
C VAL A 113 -3.94 -4.36 0.01
N LEU A 114 -3.89 -3.34 0.85
CA LEU A 114 -4.98 -2.38 1.00
C LEU A 114 -4.84 -1.32 -0.11
N THR A 115 -5.67 -1.42 -1.13
CA THR A 115 -5.60 -0.57 -2.33
C THR A 115 -6.94 -0.42 -3.03
N LEU A 116 -7.13 0.72 -3.69
CA LEU A 116 -8.19 0.92 -4.69
C LEU A 116 -7.64 0.90 -6.13
N ASP A 117 -6.33 0.76 -6.30
CA ASP A 117 -5.69 0.66 -7.61
C ASP A 117 -5.66 -0.79 -8.10
N HIS A 118 -6.78 -1.22 -8.63
CA HIS A 118 -6.91 -2.58 -9.18
C HIS A 118 -6.13 -2.74 -10.49
N ARG A 119 -5.99 -1.68 -11.29
CA ARG A 119 -5.33 -1.75 -12.59
C ARG A 119 -3.90 -2.25 -12.47
N HIS A 120 -3.11 -1.64 -11.60
CA HIS A 120 -1.71 -2.03 -11.41
C HIS A 120 -1.58 -3.37 -10.67
N PHE A 121 -2.27 -3.53 -9.55
CA PHE A 121 -2.08 -4.73 -8.71
C PHE A 121 -2.74 -6.00 -9.27
N ARG A 122 -3.71 -5.91 -10.20
CA ARG A 122 -4.20 -7.08 -10.96
C ARG A 122 -3.23 -7.49 -12.06
N ALA A 123 -2.52 -6.53 -12.65
CA ALA A 123 -1.54 -6.79 -13.72
C ALA A 123 -0.18 -7.24 -13.17
N MET A 124 0.26 -6.69 -12.04
CA MET A 124 1.49 -7.12 -11.37
C MET A 124 1.26 -8.42 -10.60
N LYS A 125 2.31 -9.23 -10.54
CA LYS A 125 2.32 -10.46 -9.74
C LYS A 125 3.29 -10.32 -8.57
N PRO A 126 2.94 -10.89 -7.40
CA PRO A 126 3.91 -11.04 -6.32
C PRO A 126 5.10 -11.88 -6.80
N LEU A 127 6.27 -11.64 -6.23
CA LEU A 127 7.48 -12.43 -6.54
C LEU A 127 7.40 -13.87 -6.00
N HIS A 128 6.55 -14.13 -5.01
CA HIS A 128 6.48 -15.36 -4.24
C HIS A 128 5.13 -16.09 -4.35
N ALA A 129 4.18 -15.55 -5.13
CA ALA A 129 2.82 -16.09 -5.25
C ALA A 129 2.22 -15.78 -6.62
N ALA A 130 1.06 -16.38 -6.93
CA ALA A 130 0.42 -16.23 -8.24
C ALA A 130 -0.29 -14.89 -8.42
N SER A 131 -0.86 -14.32 -7.35
CA SER A 131 -1.63 -13.09 -7.40
C SER A 131 -1.65 -12.38 -6.05
N PHE A 132 -1.91 -11.06 -6.08
CA PHE A 132 -2.22 -10.29 -4.89
C PHE A 132 -3.68 -10.51 -4.47
N THR A 133 -3.92 -10.37 -3.17
CA THR A 133 -5.25 -10.26 -2.59
C THR A 133 -5.50 -8.78 -2.31
N LEU A 134 -6.37 -8.17 -3.10
CA LEU A 134 -6.63 -6.73 -3.02
C LEU A 134 -7.79 -6.45 -2.07
N LEU A 135 -7.54 -5.70 -1.03
CA LEU A 135 -8.55 -5.35 -0.04
C LEU A 135 -8.96 -3.88 -0.23
N PRO A 136 -10.25 -3.57 -0.12
CA PRO A 136 -11.37 -4.44 0.28
C PRO A 136 -11.96 -5.32 -0.83
N ALA A 137 -11.55 -5.20 -2.08
CA ALA A 137 -12.20 -5.86 -3.22
C ALA A 137 -12.31 -7.38 -3.08
N ASP A 138 -11.29 -8.03 -2.52
CA ASP A 138 -11.22 -9.49 -2.37
C ASP A 138 -11.55 -9.96 -0.93
N ALA A 139 -12.26 -9.16 -0.14
CA ALA A 139 -12.56 -9.49 1.25
C ALA A 139 -13.34 -10.81 1.40
N ASP A 140 -14.22 -11.11 0.44
CA ASP A 140 -15.04 -12.33 0.41
C ASP A 140 -14.40 -13.48 -0.40
N GLY A 141 -13.12 -13.34 -0.74
CA GLY A 141 -12.37 -14.29 -1.55
C GLY A 141 -11.96 -13.72 -2.90
N PRO A 142 -10.99 -14.37 -3.59
CA PRO A 142 -10.56 -13.91 -4.89
C PRO A 142 -11.71 -13.98 -5.91
N PRO A 143 -11.76 -13.03 -6.85
CA PRO A 143 -12.74 -13.11 -7.94
C PRO A 143 -12.54 -14.43 -8.71
N GLY A 144 -13.62 -15.11 -8.87
CA GLY A 144 -13.66 -16.39 -9.60
C GLY A 144 -13.22 -16.28 -11.06
#